data_f67ac3a5c9d94e693bfc30ef9846f5ab
#
_entry.id   f67ac3a5c9d94e693bfc30ef9846f5ab
#
_cell.length_a   1.000
_cell.length_b   1.000
_cell.length_c   1.000
_cell.angle_alpha   90.00
_cell.angle_beta   90.00
_cell.angle_gamma   90.00
#
_symmetry.space_group_name_H-M   'P 1'
#
loop_
_entity.id
_entity.type
_entity.pdbx_description
1 polymer ?
#
loop_
_entity_poly.entity_id
_entity_poly.type
_entity_poly.pdbx_seq_one_letter_code
_entity_poly.pdbx_strand_id
1 'polypeptide(L)'
;MGNELLIIEDNAQNFYMMKFLLEKNGFSIIGTENGRDGIKAALEHTPRAILLDIQLPEMDGYEVAAALKTHKEMADIPIIAVTSYAMAGDRENILAAGATGYIEKPINPETFVDEIRQYLP
;
A
#
# COMPACT_ATOMS: atom_id res chain seq x y z
N MET A 1 16.71 -6.42 -7.04
CA MET A 1 16.58 -6.19 -5.61
C MET A 1 16.22 -4.73 -5.39
N GLY A 2 15.27 -4.45 -4.52
CA GLY A 2 14.90 -3.08 -4.22
C GLY A 2 13.83 -2.43 -5.08
N ASN A 3 13.23 -3.14 -6.05
CA ASN A 3 12.15 -2.60 -6.86
C ASN A 3 10.82 -3.33 -6.69
N GLU A 4 10.72 -4.18 -5.68
CA GLU A 4 9.49 -4.87 -5.41
C GLU A 4 8.55 -4.01 -4.58
N LEU A 5 7.30 -3.89 -5.02
CA LEU A 5 6.25 -3.22 -4.28
C LEU A 5 5.17 -4.25 -3.96
N LEU A 6 4.66 -4.22 -2.76
CA LEU A 6 3.56 -5.08 -2.35
C LEU A 6 2.26 -4.29 -2.46
N ILE A 7 1.27 -4.86 -3.13
CA ILE A 7 -0.06 -4.27 -3.22
C ILE A 7 -1.04 -5.18 -2.49
N ILE A 8 -1.72 -4.63 -1.50
CA ILE A 8 -2.77 -5.33 -0.75
C ILE A 8 -4.10 -4.71 -1.16
N GLU A 9 -4.81 -5.38 -2.06
CA GLU A 9 -6.02 -4.84 -2.68
C GLU A 9 -6.94 -5.99 -3.09
N ASP A 10 -8.18 -5.97 -2.64
CA ASP A 10 -9.15 -7.03 -2.95
C ASP A 10 -9.94 -6.79 -4.24
N ASN A 11 -9.96 -5.56 -4.76
CA ASN A 11 -10.64 -5.26 -6.00
C ASN A 11 -9.72 -5.52 -7.19
N ALA A 12 -10.10 -6.48 -8.04
CA ALA A 12 -9.26 -6.90 -9.16
C ALA A 12 -8.95 -5.78 -10.14
N GLN A 13 -9.92 -4.92 -10.43
CA GLN A 13 -9.72 -3.82 -11.37
C GLN A 13 -8.72 -2.81 -10.84
N ASN A 14 -8.83 -2.44 -9.57
CA ASN A 14 -7.88 -1.52 -8.95
C ASN A 14 -6.49 -2.14 -8.89
N PHE A 15 -6.41 -3.42 -8.54
CA PHE A 15 -5.14 -4.12 -8.49
C PHE A 15 -4.45 -4.14 -9.85
N TYR A 16 -5.17 -4.52 -10.90
CA TYR A 16 -4.59 -4.58 -12.24
C TYR A 16 -4.13 -3.23 -12.75
N MET A 17 -4.90 -2.17 -12.46
CA MET A 17 -4.50 -0.83 -12.87
C MET A 17 -3.21 -0.40 -12.20
N MET A 18 -3.11 -0.58 -10.90
CA MET A 18 -1.89 -0.22 -10.14
C MET A 18 -0.71 -1.04 -10.62
N LYS A 19 -0.89 -2.35 -10.76
CA LYS A 19 0.14 -3.26 -11.23
C LYS A 19 0.66 -2.86 -12.60
N PHE A 20 -0.25 -2.62 -13.55
CA PHE A 20 0.11 -2.21 -14.90
C PHE A 20 0.95 -0.94 -14.91
N LEU A 21 0.49 0.08 -14.21
CA LEU A 21 1.19 1.37 -14.18
C LEU A 21 2.58 1.25 -13.57
N LEU A 22 2.69 0.50 -12.49
CA LEU A 22 3.96 0.36 -11.79
C LEU A 22 4.94 -0.53 -12.54
N GLU A 23 4.48 -1.65 -13.11
CA GLU A 23 5.35 -2.53 -13.89
C GLU A 23 5.87 -1.84 -15.14
N LYS A 24 5.04 -1.02 -15.76
CA LYS A 24 5.45 -0.22 -16.93
C LYS A 24 6.60 0.73 -16.57
N ASN A 25 6.71 1.11 -15.32
CA ASN A 25 7.72 2.04 -14.84
C ASN A 25 8.87 1.35 -14.09
N GLY A 26 9.03 0.05 -14.29
CA GLY A 26 10.21 -0.67 -13.82
C GLY A 26 10.09 -1.34 -12.45
N PHE A 27 8.90 -1.33 -11.84
CA PHE A 27 8.69 -1.99 -10.55
C PHE A 27 8.21 -3.42 -10.75
N SER A 28 8.57 -4.30 -9.81
CA SER A 28 8.03 -5.66 -9.74
C SER A 28 6.93 -5.67 -8.67
N ILE A 29 5.84 -6.35 -8.94
CA ILE A 29 4.66 -6.31 -8.06
C ILE A 29 4.41 -7.66 -7.40
N ILE A 30 4.20 -7.62 -6.08
CA ILE A 30 3.70 -8.74 -5.31
C ILE A 30 2.27 -8.37 -4.94
N GLY A 31 1.31 -9.23 -5.24
CA GLY A 31 -0.10 -8.94 -5.00
C GLY A 31 -0.70 -9.86 -3.95
N THR A 32 -1.51 -9.28 -3.06
CA THR A 32 -2.34 -10.05 -2.13
C THR A 32 -3.71 -9.40 -2.07
N GLU A 33 -4.71 -10.18 -1.67
CA GLU A 33 -6.10 -9.73 -1.68
C GLU A 33 -6.67 -9.43 -0.30
N ASN A 34 -5.94 -9.76 0.75
CA ASN A 34 -6.42 -9.54 2.11
C ASN A 34 -5.27 -9.18 3.05
N GLY A 35 -5.63 -8.69 4.23
CA GLY A 35 -4.65 -8.20 5.19
C GLY A 35 -3.70 -9.26 5.72
N ARG A 36 -4.22 -10.45 6.01
CA ARG A 36 -3.41 -11.54 6.56
C ARG A 36 -2.31 -11.95 5.57
N ASP A 37 -2.69 -12.21 4.32
CA ASP A 37 -1.73 -12.58 3.29
C ASP A 37 -0.77 -11.44 2.99
N GLY A 38 -1.25 -10.21 3.08
CA GLY A 38 -0.43 -9.02 2.89
C GLY A 38 0.66 -8.90 3.94
N ILE A 39 0.32 -9.10 5.21
CA ILE A 39 1.30 -9.07 6.29
C ILE A 39 2.36 -10.15 6.08
N LYS A 40 1.90 -11.36 5.76
CA LYS A 40 2.82 -12.48 5.51
C LYS A 40 3.77 -12.18 4.35
N ALA A 41 3.24 -11.66 3.24
CA ALA A 41 4.05 -11.31 2.08
C ALA A 41 5.06 -10.20 2.41
N ALA A 42 4.65 -9.21 3.18
CA ALA A 42 5.54 -8.12 3.60
C ALA A 42 6.73 -8.66 4.39
N LEU A 43 6.48 -9.57 5.32
CA LEU A 43 7.55 -10.14 6.13
C LEU A 43 8.46 -11.06 5.32
N GLU A 44 7.91 -11.81 4.36
CA GLU A 44 8.70 -12.71 3.53
C GLU A 44 9.57 -11.98 2.51
N HIS A 45 9.04 -10.91 1.91
CA HIS A 45 9.70 -10.24 0.78
C HIS A 45 10.40 -8.95 1.14
N THR A 46 10.08 -8.35 2.28
CA THR A 46 10.60 -7.04 2.68
C THR A 46 10.61 -6.07 1.48
N PRO A 47 9.42 -5.73 0.94
CA PRO A 47 9.36 -4.91 -0.27
C PRO A 47 9.85 -3.49 -0.04
N ARG A 48 10.09 -2.78 -1.11
CA ARG A 48 10.52 -1.39 -1.05
C ARG A 48 9.45 -0.46 -0.49
N ALA A 49 8.17 -0.79 -0.76
CA ALA A 49 7.02 -0.07 -0.22
C ALA A 49 5.79 -0.97 -0.27
N ILE A 50 4.77 -0.61 0.50
CA ILE A 50 3.52 -1.34 0.57
C ILE A 50 2.38 -0.39 0.21
N LEU A 51 1.59 -0.76 -0.81
CA LEU A 51 0.36 -0.05 -1.14
C LEU A 51 -0.78 -0.83 -0.50
N LEU A 52 -1.55 -0.15 0.34
CA LEU A 52 -2.51 -0.79 1.22
C LEU A 52 -3.89 -0.16 1.06
N ASP A 53 -4.83 -0.96 0.56
CA ASP A 53 -6.23 -0.56 0.53
C ASP A 53 -6.76 -0.53 1.96
N ILE A 54 -7.41 0.55 2.35
CA ILE A 54 -7.95 0.69 3.69
C ILE A 54 -9.24 -0.12 3.86
N GLN A 55 -9.99 -0.34 2.78
CA GLN A 55 -11.28 -1.02 2.81
C GLN A 55 -11.16 -2.49 2.46
N LEU A 56 -10.43 -3.26 3.26
CA LEU A 56 -10.28 -4.69 3.03
C LEU A 56 -11.33 -5.49 3.80
N PRO A 57 -11.72 -6.67 3.31
CA PRO A 57 -12.58 -7.57 4.08
C PRO A 57 -11.84 -8.14 5.27
N GLU A 58 -12.55 -8.53 6.30
CA GLU A 58 -12.06 -9.20 7.52
C GLU A 58 -11.13 -8.35 8.38
N MET A 59 -9.98 -7.94 7.83
CA MET A 59 -9.00 -7.10 8.52
C MET A 59 -8.80 -5.85 7.70
N ASP A 60 -9.23 -4.69 8.21
CA ASP A 60 -9.14 -3.45 7.46
C ASP A 60 -7.69 -2.92 7.39
N GLY A 61 -7.50 -1.90 6.56
CA GLY A 61 -6.17 -1.35 6.34
C GLY A 61 -5.53 -0.72 7.57
N TYR A 62 -6.32 -0.20 8.49
CA TYR A 62 -5.78 0.35 9.74
C TYR A 62 -5.16 -0.76 10.58
N GLU A 63 -5.84 -1.90 10.67
CA GLU A 63 -5.33 -3.05 11.40
C GLU A 63 -4.08 -3.61 10.76
N VAL A 64 -4.03 -3.66 9.43
CA VAL A 64 -2.86 -4.13 8.70
C VAL A 64 -1.66 -3.22 8.94
N ALA A 65 -1.86 -1.91 8.84
CA ALA A 65 -0.78 -0.94 9.07
C ALA A 65 -0.24 -1.05 10.49
N ALA A 66 -1.12 -1.12 11.48
CA ALA A 66 -0.73 -1.26 12.87
C ALA A 66 0.05 -2.56 13.10
N ALA A 67 -0.42 -3.67 12.54
CA ALA A 67 0.26 -4.96 12.67
C ALA A 67 1.65 -4.92 12.03
N LEU A 68 1.79 -4.32 10.86
CA LEU A 68 3.08 -4.20 10.19
C LEU A 68 4.07 -3.39 11.01
N LYS A 69 3.61 -2.32 11.64
CA LYS A 69 4.49 -1.46 12.44
C LYS A 69 4.95 -2.08 13.74
N THR A 70 4.36 -3.22 14.16
CA THR A 70 4.88 -3.96 15.32
C THR A 70 6.13 -4.75 14.99
N HIS A 71 6.43 -4.95 13.69
CA HIS A 71 7.60 -5.70 13.25
C HIS A 71 8.76 -4.76 12.95
N LYS A 72 9.88 -5.01 13.60
CA LYS A 72 11.07 -4.18 13.49
C LYS A 72 11.57 -4.06 12.05
N GLU A 73 11.50 -5.15 11.29
CA GLU A 73 11.96 -5.17 9.90
C GLU A 73 11.09 -4.33 8.96
N MET A 74 9.90 -3.93 9.42
CA MET A 74 9.00 -3.07 8.63
C MET A 74 9.16 -1.59 8.95
N ALA A 75 10.02 -1.24 9.91
CA ALA A 75 10.09 0.13 10.43
C ALA A 75 10.39 1.18 9.35
N ASP A 76 11.24 0.84 8.39
CA ASP A 76 11.68 1.77 7.35
C ASP A 76 10.95 1.58 6.02
N ILE A 77 10.00 0.67 5.95
CA ILE A 77 9.26 0.42 4.71
C ILE A 77 8.04 1.35 4.67
N PRO A 78 7.93 2.23 3.66
CA PRO A 78 6.77 3.11 3.55
C PRO A 78 5.48 2.31 3.34
N ILE A 79 4.44 2.71 4.04
CA ILE A 79 3.09 2.18 3.82
C ILE A 79 2.27 3.30 3.23
N ILE A 80 1.79 3.11 2.00
CA ILE A 80 1.01 4.12 1.30
C ILE A 80 -0.43 3.62 1.23
N ALA A 81 -1.31 4.27 1.97
CA ALA A 81 -2.72 3.91 1.98
C ALA A 81 -3.37 4.34 0.67
N VAL A 82 -4.21 3.48 0.10
CA VAL A 82 -4.98 3.80 -1.09
C VAL A 82 -6.45 3.72 -0.68
N THR A 83 -7.16 4.84 -0.74
CA THR A 83 -8.47 4.93 -0.11
C THR A 83 -9.42 5.89 -0.84
N SER A 84 -10.72 5.55 -0.81
CA SER A 84 -11.77 6.48 -1.23
C SER A 84 -12.15 7.44 -0.10
N TYR A 85 -11.67 7.20 1.11
CA TYR A 85 -11.97 8.01 2.27
C TYR A 85 -10.85 9.02 2.50
N ALA A 86 -11.01 10.21 1.96
CA ALA A 86 -9.97 11.23 2.04
C ALA A 86 -10.43 12.49 2.77
N MET A 87 -11.40 12.36 3.66
CA MET A 87 -11.80 13.47 4.53
C MET A 87 -10.72 13.70 5.59
N ALA A 88 -10.66 14.90 6.13
CA ALA A 88 -9.59 15.30 7.06
C ALA A 88 -9.38 14.31 8.22
N GLY A 89 -10.47 13.83 8.83
CA GLY A 89 -10.36 12.88 9.93
C GLY A 89 -9.80 11.53 9.51
N ASP A 90 -10.14 11.08 8.31
CA ASP A 90 -9.63 9.80 7.77
C ASP A 90 -8.14 9.87 7.52
N ARG A 91 -7.66 11.00 6.99
CA ARG A 91 -6.25 11.22 6.74
C ARG A 91 -5.44 11.11 8.04
N GLU A 92 -5.91 11.76 9.09
CA GLU A 92 -5.25 11.71 10.39
C GLU A 92 -5.21 10.29 10.96
N ASN A 93 -6.31 9.55 10.83
CA ASN A 93 -6.40 8.17 11.30
C ASN A 93 -5.46 7.25 10.53
N ILE A 94 -5.36 7.44 9.21
CA ILE A 94 -4.47 6.66 8.35
C ILE A 94 -3.02 6.87 8.78
N LEU A 95 -2.60 8.11 8.98
CA LEU A 95 -1.24 8.42 9.39
C LEU A 95 -0.96 7.94 10.80
N ALA A 96 -1.92 8.09 11.71
CA ALA A 96 -1.78 7.61 13.09
C ALA A 96 -1.65 6.09 13.16
N ALA A 97 -2.24 5.37 12.22
CA ALA A 97 -2.13 3.91 12.16
C ALA A 97 -0.76 3.44 11.67
N GLY A 98 0.08 4.34 11.16
CA GLY A 98 1.42 4.01 10.71
C GLY A 98 1.69 4.18 9.22
N ALA A 99 0.73 4.67 8.45
CA ALA A 99 0.94 4.94 7.04
C ALA A 99 1.88 6.13 6.86
N THR A 100 2.74 6.03 5.86
CA THR A 100 3.65 7.11 5.49
C THR A 100 2.94 8.20 4.71
N GLY A 101 1.93 7.80 3.93
CA GLY A 101 1.14 8.73 3.13
C GLY A 101 -0.11 8.03 2.62
N TYR A 102 -0.85 8.70 1.76
CA TYR A 102 -2.04 8.12 1.18
C TYR A 102 -2.26 8.62 -0.24
N ILE A 103 -3.01 7.84 -1.01
CA ILE A 103 -3.44 8.18 -2.36
C ILE A 103 -4.94 7.99 -2.43
N GLU A 104 -5.63 8.98 -2.96
CA GLU A 104 -7.09 8.97 -3.07
C GLU A 104 -7.54 8.17 -4.28
N LYS A 105 -8.59 7.37 -4.11
CA LYS A 105 -9.29 6.72 -5.23
C LYS A 105 -10.36 7.68 -5.76
N PRO A 106 -10.66 7.66 -7.06
CA PRO A 106 -10.07 6.82 -8.09
C PRO A 106 -8.63 7.23 -8.42
N ILE A 107 -7.81 6.24 -8.74
CA ILE A 107 -6.41 6.47 -9.08
C ILE A 107 -6.31 7.25 -10.39
N ASN A 108 -5.48 8.29 -10.41
CA ASN A 108 -5.20 9.04 -11.61
C ASN A 108 -4.00 8.40 -12.32
N PRO A 109 -4.20 7.77 -13.49
CA PRO A 109 -3.10 7.07 -14.18
C PRO A 109 -1.92 7.99 -14.54
N GLU A 110 -2.17 9.28 -14.72
CA GLU A 110 -1.12 10.23 -15.11
C GLU A 110 -0.20 10.60 -13.96
N THR A 111 -0.69 10.57 -12.73
CA THR A 111 0.06 11.05 -11.58
C THR A 111 0.43 9.93 -10.58
N PHE A 112 -0.20 8.77 -10.69
CA PHE A 112 -0.08 7.71 -9.70
C PHE A 112 1.38 7.30 -9.42
N VAL A 113 2.16 7.04 -10.47
CA VAL A 113 3.54 6.58 -10.30
C VAL A 113 4.39 7.65 -9.63
N ASP A 114 4.20 8.91 -10.02
CA ASP A 114 4.94 10.03 -9.41
C ASP A 114 4.57 10.19 -7.93
N GLU A 115 3.30 10.02 -7.60
CA GLU A 115 2.84 10.06 -6.22
C GLU A 115 3.50 8.96 -5.37
N ILE A 116 3.60 7.74 -5.93
CA ILE A 116 4.28 6.64 -5.25
C ILE A 116 5.76 6.98 -5.03
N ARG A 117 6.42 7.50 -6.06
CA ARG A 117 7.84 7.82 -5.99
C ARG A 117 8.17 8.85 -4.91
N GLN A 118 7.26 9.75 -4.62
CA GLN A 118 7.45 10.75 -3.56
C GLN A 118 7.64 10.10 -2.19
N TYR A 119 7.05 8.93 -1.97
CA TYR A 119 7.14 8.24 -0.68
C TYR A 119 8.28 7.22 -0.61
N LEU A 120 8.93 6.93 -1.72
CA LEU A 120 10.04 5.98 -1.72
C LEU A 120 11.32 6.61 -1.19
N PRO A 121 12.11 5.84 -0.44
CA PRO A 121 13.39 6.34 0.07
C PRO A 121 14.41 6.57 -1.03
#